data_72c348586fcb915119d46648fd360cdf
#
_entry.id   72c348586fcb915119d46648fd360cdf
#
_cell.length_a   1.000
_cell.length_b   1.000
_cell.length_c   1.000
_cell.angle_alpha   90.00
_cell.angle_beta   90.00
_cell.angle_gamma   90.00
#
_symmetry.space_group_name_H-M   'P 1'
#
loop_
_entity.id
_entity.type
_entity.pdbx_description
1 polymer ?
#
loop_
_entity_poly.entity_id
_entity_poly.type
_entity_poly.pdbx_seq_one_letter_code
_entity_poly.pdbx_strand_id
1 'polypeptide(L)'
;MIKFEKFLYFPLSPTYKRNGFSILIVEKEKSFYPLPRAVHFDDEIMRVFQTIGITKSLSKKLIINKGTKFIDDNGELLLDWPRPKKITENGWYPSYRFHQPDLERSLRHNLKKYKNVTIVQNAKVYKTINKKDYVEVNYKNTKTNKIYSLKSKYLIGCDGANSFLRNEINSEMEHFGFEQRWAVIDVILKRKKMNLPDRTIQYCSQSRPATYCRNVGRRRRWEIALKDDERADTFFEEKTLWKFLSRWIVPDEAKIERKTIYTFQSAIAKQWRKGRIFLVGDAAHLTPPFMGQGMCAGIRDASNLAWKITMCCNKGHNEKLLDTYQSERSSNVRDYIKTAMKMGELLNSIGGSDVSDTVFIQPDGSIKMNTIKPKLGKGLGISKDPNRGKIFPSLKNEFGKDIDFLYSSEPILITNRKIDKNNFDIKIFDNIDVPKVETILK
;
A
#
# COMPACT_ATOMS: atom_id res chain seq x y z
N MET A 1 -6.88 2.18 -12.15
CA MET A 1 -7.67 2.08 -10.90
C MET A 1 -7.24 0.81 -10.17
N ILE A 2 -6.60 0.94 -9.02
CA ILE A 2 -6.09 -0.19 -8.24
C ILE A 2 -7.19 -0.58 -7.26
N LYS A 3 -7.80 -1.76 -7.48
CA LYS A 3 -8.80 -2.30 -6.55
C LYS A 3 -8.08 -3.10 -5.48
N PHE A 4 -7.90 -2.49 -4.31
CA PHE A 4 -7.26 -3.13 -3.15
C PHE A 4 -8.24 -3.90 -2.25
N GLU A 5 -9.43 -4.18 -2.75
CA GLU A 5 -10.53 -4.83 -2.01
C GLU A 5 -10.10 -6.08 -1.21
N LYS A 6 -8.96 -6.68 -1.57
CA LYS A 6 -8.53 -7.98 -1.04
C LYS A 6 -7.50 -7.91 0.09
N PHE A 7 -6.85 -6.77 0.29
CA PHE A 7 -5.80 -6.66 1.31
C PHE A 7 -6.34 -6.45 2.73
N LEU A 8 -7.54 -5.89 2.87
CA LEU A 8 -8.17 -5.64 4.16
C LEU A 8 -8.49 -6.89 4.96
N TYR A 9 -8.85 -7.95 4.26
CA TYR A 9 -9.32 -9.18 4.91
C TYR A 9 -8.20 -9.99 5.51
N PHE A 10 -6.97 -9.70 5.16
CA PHE A 10 -5.80 -10.45 5.59
C PHE A 10 -5.35 -10.14 7.01
N PRO A 11 -5.17 -8.89 7.42
CA PRO A 11 -4.90 -8.58 8.81
C PRO A 11 -6.02 -9.02 9.75
N LEU A 12 -7.26 -9.04 9.24
CA LEU A 12 -8.43 -9.47 10.01
C LEU A 12 -8.50 -11.00 10.17
N SER A 13 -8.05 -11.79 9.18
CA SER A 13 -8.32 -13.24 9.17
C SER A 13 -7.62 -14.06 10.27
N PRO A 14 -6.33 -13.87 10.63
CA PRO A 14 -5.72 -14.60 11.75
C PRO A 14 -6.34 -14.28 13.09
N THR A 15 -6.69 -13.02 13.28
CA THR A 15 -7.36 -12.48 14.47
C THR A 15 -8.76 -13.03 14.62
N TYR A 16 -9.52 -13.09 13.52
CA TYR A 16 -10.90 -13.58 13.52
C TYR A 16 -11.01 -15.09 13.68
N LYS A 17 -9.96 -15.86 13.33
CA LYS A 17 -9.96 -17.32 13.56
C LYS A 17 -10.11 -17.69 15.03
N ARG A 18 -9.54 -16.87 15.92
CA ARG A 18 -9.64 -17.10 17.38
C ARG A 18 -11.00 -16.70 17.96
N ASN A 19 -11.74 -15.80 17.30
CA ASN A 19 -12.87 -15.09 17.89
C ASN A 19 -14.23 -15.38 17.23
N GLY A 20 -14.30 -16.32 16.30
CA GLY A 20 -15.59 -16.79 15.74
C GLY A 20 -16.33 -15.80 14.82
N PHE A 21 -15.69 -14.72 14.34
CA PHE A 21 -16.32 -13.76 13.43
C PHE A 21 -16.43 -14.31 12.00
N SER A 22 -17.59 -14.07 11.36
CA SER A 22 -17.78 -14.35 9.94
C SER A 22 -17.41 -13.15 9.09
N ILE A 23 -16.68 -13.38 8.01
CA ILE A 23 -16.28 -12.36 7.04
C ILE A 23 -16.87 -12.72 5.69
N LEU A 24 -17.60 -11.77 5.09
CA LEU A 24 -18.10 -11.88 3.72
C LEU A 24 -17.36 -10.87 2.83
N ILE A 25 -16.71 -11.36 1.80
CA ILE A 25 -16.08 -10.57 0.75
C ILE A 25 -17.02 -10.51 -0.45
N VAL A 26 -17.49 -9.31 -0.77
CA VAL A 26 -18.34 -9.06 -1.94
C VAL A 26 -17.49 -8.44 -3.05
N GLU A 27 -17.26 -9.19 -4.15
CA GLU A 27 -16.40 -8.79 -5.26
C GLU A 27 -17.21 -8.75 -6.56
N LYS A 28 -17.24 -7.60 -7.24
CA LYS A 28 -17.99 -7.43 -8.48
C LYS A 28 -17.40 -8.15 -9.69
N GLU A 29 -16.09 -8.39 -9.67
CA GLU A 29 -15.39 -9.09 -10.75
C GLU A 29 -15.52 -10.61 -10.59
N LYS A 30 -15.47 -11.34 -11.71
CA LYS A 30 -15.50 -12.80 -11.71
C LYS A 30 -14.22 -13.45 -11.16
N SER A 31 -13.10 -12.71 -11.19
CA SER A 31 -11.80 -13.19 -10.75
C SER A 31 -10.89 -12.02 -10.34
N PHE A 32 -9.68 -12.32 -9.86
CA PHE A 32 -8.67 -11.27 -9.68
C PHE A 32 -8.16 -10.77 -11.04
N TYR A 33 -7.70 -9.53 -11.05
CA TYR A 33 -7.10 -8.93 -12.23
C TYR A 33 -5.74 -9.59 -12.53
N PRO A 34 -5.55 -10.20 -13.72
CA PRO A 34 -4.41 -11.06 -14.00
C PRO A 34 -3.14 -10.30 -14.39
N LEU A 35 -3.22 -8.98 -14.62
CA LEU A 35 -2.10 -8.17 -15.09
C LEU A 35 -1.50 -7.31 -13.97
N PRO A 36 -0.21 -6.94 -14.05
CA PRO A 36 0.45 -6.18 -13.01
C PRO A 36 -0.11 -4.77 -12.90
N ARG A 37 -0.22 -4.25 -11.66
CA ARG A 37 -0.54 -2.86 -11.34
C ARG A 37 0.54 -2.28 -10.43
N ALA A 38 0.50 -2.58 -9.13
CA ALA A 38 1.59 -2.27 -8.22
C ALA A 38 2.80 -3.18 -8.49
N VAL A 39 4.00 -2.64 -8.31
CA VAL A 39 5.26 -3.33 -8.59
C VAL A 39 6.26 -3.23 -7.44
N HIS A 40 5.89 -2.55 -6.36
CA HIS A 40 6.76 -2.23 -5.23
C HIS A 40 6.00 -2.34 -3.91
N PHE A 41 6.70 -2.78 -2.86
CA PHE A 41 6.32 -2.58 -1.46
C PHE A 41 7.58 -2.52 -0.57
N ASP A 42 7.42 -1.99 0.63
CA ASP A 42 8.50 -1.79 1.60
C ASP A 42 8.56 -2.87 2.69
N ASP A 43 9.50 -2.72 3.60
CA ASP A 43 9.78 -3.62 4.72
C ASP A 43 8.62 -3.73 5.71
N GLU A 44 7.90 -2.63 5.96
CA GLU A 44 6.71 -2.64 6.82
C GLU A 44 5.61 -3.52 6.24
N ILE A 45 5.38 -3.43 4.93
CA ILE A 45 4.40 -4.28 4.26
C ILE A 45 4.85 -5.75 4.25
N MET A 46 6.15 -6.01 4.13
CA MET A 46 6.66 -7.38 4.26
C MET A 46 6.43 -7.94 5.66
N ARG A 47 6.55 -7.11 6.70
CA ARG A 47 6.23 -7.45 8.09
C ARG A 47 4.72 -7.76 8.27
N VAL A 48 3.83 -7.01 7.61
CA VAL A 48 2.39 -7.35 7.56
C VAL A 48 2.18 -8.70 6.89
N PHE A 49 2.88 -8.99 5.78
CA PHE A 49 2.78 -10.29 5.11
C PHE A 49 3.32 -11.43 5.97
N GLN A 50 4.30 -11.18 6.82
CA GLN A 50 4.79 -12.13 7.82
C GLN A 50 3.72 -12.43 8.87
N THR A 51 3.08 -11.40 9.41
CA THR A 51 1.99 -11.54 10.39
C THR A 51 0.85 -12.42 9.89
N ILE A 52 0.50 -12.32 8.62
CA ILE A 52 -0.54 -13.14 7.99
C ILE A 52 -0.03 -14.49 7.43
N GLY A 53 1.26 -14.77 7.56
CA GLY A 53 1.86 -16.09 7.25
C GLY A 53 2.05 -16.39 5.77
N ILE A 54 2.22 -15.37 4.88
CA ILE A 54 2.42 -15.59 3.44
C ILE A 54 3.87 -15.44 2.98
N THR A 55 4.78 -14.97 3.83
CA THR A 55 6.18 -14.67 3.45
C THR A 55 6.90 -15.86 2.84
N LYS A 56 6.74 -17.07 3.39
CA LYS A 56 7.39 -18.29 2.85
C LYS A 56 7.04 -18.55 1.39
N SER A 57 5.78 -18.34 1.00
CA SER A 57 5.31 -18.54 -0.38
C SER A 57 5.65 -17.36 -1.29
N LEU A 58 5.77 -16.16 -0.73
CA LEU A 58 5.98 -14.93 -1.47
C LEU A 58 7.45 -14.65 -1.73
N SER A 59 8.37 -14.91 -0.77
CA SER A 59 9.79 -14.56 -0.85
C SER A 59 10.48 -15.05 -2.12
N LYS A 60 10.14 -16.26 -2.57
CA LYS A 60 10.69 -16.85 -3.80
C LYS A 60 10.29 -16.12 -5.09
N LYS A 61 9.31 -15.22 -5.02
CA LYS A 61 8.74 -14.47 -6.14
C LYS A 61 9.08 -12.99 -6.10
N LEU A 62 9.97 -12.61 -5.19
CA LEU A 62 10.41 -11.23 -4.98
C LEU A 62 11.82 -11.02 -5.49
N ILE A 63 12.16 -9.76 -5.75
CA ILE A 63 13.54 -9.29 -5.82
C ILE A 63 13.72 -8.08 -4.90
N ILE A 64 14.91 -7.94 -4.32
CA ILE A 64 15.28 -6.77 -3.54
C ILE A 64 15.42 -5.59 -4.50
N ASN A 65 14.74 -4.49 -4.21
CA ASN A 65 14.84 -3.27 -4.98
C ASN A 65 16.09 -2.50 -4.55
N LYS A 66 16.95 -2.19 -5.51
CA LYS A 66 18.22 -1.50 -5.27
C LYS A 66 18.09 0.04 -5.19
N GLY A 67 16.89 0.57 -5.42
CA GLY A 67 16.59 2.00 -5.36
C GLY A 67 16.27 2.61 -6.72
N THR A 68 16.31 3.94 -6.75
CA THR A 68 15.93 4.76 -7.91
C THR A 68 17.02 5.78 -8.20
N LYS A 69 17.26 6.07 -9.47
CA LYS A 69 18.07 7.21 -9.93
C LYS A 69 17.17 8.16 -10.70
N PHE A 70 17.39 9.44 -10.52
CA PHE A 70 16.79 10.51 -11.30
C PHE A 70 17.88 11.06 -12.21
N ILE A 71 17.64 11.06 -13.50
CA ILE A 71 18.58 11.55 -14.51
C ILE A 71 17.85 12.52 -15.45
N ASP A 72 18.58 13.48 -15.99
CA ASP A 72 18.06 14.41 -16.99
C ASP A 72 18.04 13.83 -18.42
N ASP A 73 17.68 14.65 -19.39
CA ASP A 73 17.64 14.27 -20.81
C ASP A 73 19.03 13.97 -21.39
N ASN A 74 20.13 14.49 -20.80
CA ASN A 74 21.52 14.22 -21.18
C ASN A 74 22.08 12.96 -20.52
N GLY A 75 21.34 12.37 -19.55
CA GLY A 75 21.78 11.22 -18.75
C GLY A 75 22.54 11.60 -17.48
N GLU A 76 22.64 12.89 -17.16
CA GLU A 76 23.29 13.37 -15.94
C GLU A 76 22.47 13.01 -14.69
N LEU A 77 23.17 12.62 -13.63
CA LEU A 77 22.55 12.20 -12.37
C LEU A 77 22.08 13.41 -11.56
N LEU A 78 20.77 13.58 -11.44
CA LEU A 78 20.16 14.63 -10.62
C LEU A 78 20.00 14.23 -9.16
N LEU A 79 19.59 12.96 -8.90
CA LEU A 79 19.35 12.45 -7.56
C LEU A 79 19.61 10.95 -7.50
N ASP A 80 20.38 10.49 -6.53
CA ASP A 80 20.51 9.08 -6.20
C ASP A 80 19.70 8.72 -4.94
N TRP A 81 18.76 7.78 -5.08
CA TRP A 81 17.97 7.23 -3.98
C TRP A 81 18.23 5.74 -3.81
N PRO A 82 19.38 5.36 -3.24
CA PRO A 82 19.72 3.96 -3.02
C PRO A 82 18.87 3.35 -1.91
N ARG A 83 18.70 2.04 -1.98
CA ARG A 83 18.14 1.26 -0.87
C ARG A 83 19.29 0.49 -0.18
N PRO A 84 19.44 0.63 1.14
CA PRO A 84 20.44 -0.13 1.88
C PRO A 84 20.32 -1.65 1.63
N LYS A 85 21.45 -2.33 1.46
CA LYS A 85 21.50 -3.79 1.28
C LYS A 85 21.50 -4.55 2.61
N LYS A 86 20.94 -3.97 3.67
CA LYS A 86 20.85 -4.59 5.00
C LYS A 86 19.40 -4.65 5.46
N ILE A 87 19.14 -5.60 6.34
CA ILE A 87 17.84 -5.76 6.99
C ILE A 87 17.62 -4.53 7.91
N THR A 88 16.41 -3.99 7.87
CA THR A 88 15.96 -2.87 8.68
C THR A 88 15.49 -3.34 10.07
N GLU A 89 15.17 -2.38 10.94
CA GLU A 89 14.49 -2.65 12.23
C GLU A 89 13.15 -3.38 12.09
N ASN A 90 12.52 -3.36 10.91
CA ASN A 90 11.33 -4.16 10.61
C ASN A 90 11.63 -5.64 10.32
N GLY A 91 12.90 -6.07 10.39
CA GLY A 91 13.32 -7.45 10.16
C GLY A 91 13.41 -7.87 8.69
N TRP A 92 13.27 -6.93 7.75
CA TRP A 92 13.21 -7.17 6.31
C TRP A 92 14.09 -6.18 5.52
N TYR A 93 14.36 -6.47 4.24
CA TYR A 93 15.00 -5.50 3.36
C TYR A 93 14.08 -4.31 3.10
N PRO A 94 14.61 -3.08 2.96
CA PRO A 94 13.80 -1.86 2.93
C PRO A 94 12.83 -1.76 1.75
N SER A 95 13.03 -2.56 0.70
CA SER A 95 12.21 -2.42 -0.52
C SER A 95 12.26 -3.68 -1.38
N TYR A 96 11.10 -4.05 -1.93
CA TYR A 96 10.93 -5.22 -2.79
C TYR A 96 10.23 -4.85 -4.09
N ARG A 97 10.60 -5.58 -5.17
CA ARG A 97 9.84 -5.65 -6.41
C ARG A 97 9.09 -6.97 -6.48
N PHE A 98 7.89 -6.93 -7.00
CA PHE A 98 7.02 -8.10 -7.08
C PHE A 98 6.13 -8.05 -8.33
N HIS A 99 5.52 -9.17 -8.65
CA HIS A 99 4.47 -9.27 -9.66
C HIS A 99 3.12 -9.39 -8.94
N GLN A 100 2.25 -8.39 -9.07
CA GLN A 100 1.01 -8.32 -8.30
C GLN A 100 0.12 -9.56 -8.43
N PRO A 101 -0.06 -10.18 -9.62
CA PRO A 101 -0.83 -11.42 -9.72
C PRO A 101 -0.29 -12.57 -8.86
N ASP A 102 1.03 -12.64 -8.60
CA ASP A 102 1.63 -13.65 -7.72
C ASP A 102 1.30 -13.39 -6.25
N LEU A 103 1.32 -12.13 -5.84
CA LEU A 103 0.88 -11.70 -4.51
C LEU A 103 -0.62 -12.02 -4.31
N GLU A 104 -1.47 -11.65 -5.26
CA GLU A 104 -2.91 -11.93 -5.24
C GLU A 104 -3.20 -13.43 -5.09
N ARG A 105 -2.49 -14.29 -5.84
CA ARG A 105 -2.62 -15.75 -5.71
C ARG A 105 -2.21 -16.23 -4.31
N SER A 106 -1.10 -15.72 -3.77
CA SER A 106 -0.62 -16.10 -2.44
C SER A 106 -1.62 -15.71 -1.36
N LEU A 107 -2.18 -14.52 -1.46
CA LEU A 107 -3.20 -14.02 -0.58
C LEU A 107 -4.48 -14.87 -0.64
N ARG A 108 -5.04 -15.10 -1.81
CA ARG A 108 -6.25 -15.91 -1.99
C ARG A 108 -6.07 -17.36 -1.54
N HIS A 109 -4.90 -17.94 -1.80
CA HIS A 109 -4.57 -19.28 -1.31
C HIS A 109 -4.57 -19.31 0.22
N ASN A 110 -4.02 -18.29 0.86
CA ASN A 110 -4.02 -18.19 2.32
C ASN A 110 -5.42 -18.04 2.90
N LEU A 111 -6.33 -17.29 2.24
CA LEU A 111 -7.73 -17.12 2.69
C LEU A 111 -8.49 -18.44 2.77
N LYS A 112 -8.22 -19.40 1.88
CA LYS A 112 -8.87 -20.70 1.88
C LYS A 112 -8.65 -21.51 3.17
N LYS A 113 -7.65 -21.15 3.97
CA LYS A 113 -7.38 -21.78 5.28
C LYS A 113 -8.38 -21.37 6.37
N TYR A 114 -9.18 -20.32 6.12
CA TYR A 114 -10.10 -19.75 7.10
C TYR A 114 -11.54 -20.09 6.73
N LYS A 115 -12.15 -21.02 7.50
CA LYS A 115 -13.53 -21.48 7.29
C LYS A 115 -14.59 -20.40 7.50
N ASN A 116 -14.26 -19.36 8.25
CA ASN A 116 -15.12 -18.21 8.55
C ASN A 116 -15.06 -17.09 7.50
N VAL A 117 -14.33 -17.28 6.39
CA VAL A 117 -14.22 -16.32 5.29
C VAL A 117 -14.94 -16.84 4.05
N THR A 118 -15.94 -16.12 3.59
CA THR A 118 -16.68 -16.41 2.37
C THR A 118 -16.40 -15.33 1.32
N ILE A 119 -16.12 -15.74 0.08
CA ILE A 119 -15.90 -14.84 -1.05
C ILE A 119 -17.02 -15.04 -2.05
N VAL A 120 -17.80 -13.98 -2.31
CA VAL A 120 -18.85 -13.95 -3.34
C VAL A 120 -18.36 -13.09 -4.50
N GLN A 121 -18.15 -13.71 -5.65
CA GLN A 121 -17.73 -13.06 -6.88
C GLN A 121 -18.93 -12.74 -7.76
N ASN A 122 -18.73 -11.88 -8.78
CA ASN A 122 -19.80 -11.34 -9.62
C ASN A 122 -20.93 -10.68 -8.79
N ALA A 123 -20.56 -10.03 -7.69
CA ALA A 123 -21.48 -9.45 -6.74
C ALA A 123 -21.18 -7.95 -6.57
N LYS A 124 -22.11 -7.09 -6.97
CA LYS A 124 -21.98 -5.62 -6.92
C LYS A 124 -22.90 -5.08 -5.83
N VAL A 125 -22.32 -4.46 -4.81
CA VAL A 125 -23.08 -3.68 -3.83
C VAL A 125 -23.66 -2.46 -4.52
N TYR A 126 -24.95 -2.18 -4.29
CA TYR A 126 -25.65 -1.07 -4.92
C TYR A 126 -26.46 -0.21 -3.95
N LYS A 127 -26.63 -0.66 -2.69
CA LYS A 127 -27.32 0.11 -1.64
C LYS A 127 -26.84 -0.32 -0.28
N THR A 128 -26.67 0.65 0.64
CA THR A 128 -26.36 0.40 2.04
C THR A 128 -27.26 1.21 2.95
N ILE A 129 -27.59 0.70 4.13
CA ILE A 129 -28.33 1.42 5.16
C ILE A 129 -27.56 1.29 6.47
N ASN A 130 -27.00 2.40 6.93
CA ASN A 130 -26.21 2.46 8.16
C ASN A 130 -27.16 2.64 9.35
N LYS A 131 -27.28 1.63 10.19
CA LYS A 131 -28.07 1.62 11.41
C LYS A 131 -27.17 1.72 12.64
N LYS A 132 -27.76 1.99 13.81
CA LYS A 132 -27.01 2.11 15.08
C LYS A 132 -26.15 0.85 15.37
N ASP A 133 -26.70 -0.34 15.17
CA ASP A 133 -26.06 -1.59 15.58
C ASP A 133 -25.54 -2.45 14.43
N TYR A 134 -25.92 -2.16 13.19
CA TYR A 134 -25.50 -2.90 12.00
C TYR A 134 -25.58 -2.04 10.73
N VAL A 135 -24.98 -2.52 9.66
CA VAL A 135 -25.18 -2.03 8.30
C VAL A 135 -25.95 -3.07 7.52
N GLU A 136 -27.02 -2.65 6.88
CA GLU A 136 -27.70 -3.46 5.86
C GLU A 136 -27.02 -3.25 4.52
N VAL A 137 -26.65 -4.35 3.86
CA VAL A 137 -25.91 -4.33 2.60
C VAL A 137 -26.68 -5.08 1.55
N ASN A 138 -27.05 -4.39 0.48
CA ASN A 138 -27.75 -4.95 -0.66
C ASN A 138 -26.78 -5.08 -1.84
N TYR A 139 -26.65 -6.30 -2.36
CA TYR A 139 -25.82 -6.57 -3.53
C TYR A 139 -26.55 -7.42 -4.57
N LYS A 140 -26.15 -7.26 -5.81
CA LYS A 140 -26.72 -7.93 -6.97
C LYS A 140 -25.66 -8.83 -7.61
N ASN A 141 -26.03 -10.06 -7.90
CA ASN A 141 -25.19 -10.92 -8.73
C ASN A 141 -25.23 -10.42 -10.17
N THR A 142 -24.08 -10.06 -10.73
CA THR A 142 -23.97 -9.41 -12.05
C THR A 142 -24.22 -10.36 -13.23
N LYS A 143 -24.26 -11.68 -12.99
CA LYS A 143 -24.58 -12.69 -14.01
C LYS A 143 -26.04 -13.08 -14.01
N THR A 144 -26.60 -13.32 -12.83
CA THR A 144 -27.96 -13.85 -12.67
C THR A 144 -28.99 -12.78 -12.37
N ASN A 145 -28.55 -11.54 -12.13
CA ASN A 145 -29.38 -10.41 -11.68
C ASN A 145 -30.07 -10.63 -10.32
N LYS A 146 -29.81 -11.75 -9.63
CA LYS A 146 -30.41 -12.04 -8.33
C LYS A 146 -29.92 -11.05 -7.29
N ILE A 147 -30.85 -10.57 -6.46
CA ILE A 147 -30.61 -9.60 -5.39
C ILE A 147 -30.49 -10.33 -4.07
N TYR A 148 -29.58 -9.84 -3.22
CA TYR A 148 -29.34 -10.35 -1.88
C TYR A 148 -29.26 -9.18 -0.91
N SER A 149 -29.75 -9.40 0.32
CA SER A 149 -29.63 -8.50 1.44
C SER A 149 -29.02 -9.22 2.63
N LEU A 150 -28.15 -8.52 3.35
CA LEU A 150 -27.54 -9.04 4.58
C LEU A 150 -27.32 -7.93 5.60
N LYS A 151 -27.16 -8.31 6.85
CA LYS A 151 -26.78 -7.42 7.96
C LYS A 151 -25.36 -7.73 8.38
N SER A 152 -24.54 -6.69 8.60
CA SER A 152 -23.17 -6.80 9.08
C SER A 152 -22.91 -5.82 10.22
N LYS A 153 -22.10 -6.20 11.21
CA LYS A 153 -21.68 -5.27 12.27
C LYS A 153 -20.90 -4.09 11.74
N TYR A 154 -20.07 -4.31 10.72
CA TYR A 154 -19.27 -3.28 10.04
C TYR A 154 -19.20 -3.54 8.55
N LEU A 155 -19.13 -2.48 7.76
CA LEU A 155 -18.92 -2.52 6.32
C LEU A 155 -17.65 -1.77 5.98
N ILE A 156 -16.77 -2.40 5.20
CA ILE A 156 -15.46 -1.85 4.87
C ILE A 156 -15.36 -1.69 3.36
N GLY A 157 -15.27 -0.44 2.89
CA GLY A 157 -15.15 -0.06 1.50
C GLY A 157 -13.70 -0.06 1.04
N CYS A 158 -13.35 -1.06 0.21
CA CYS A 158 -12.09 -1.14 -0.50
C CYS A 158 -12.33 -1.08 -2.02
N ASP A 159 -13.35 -0.34 -2.40
CA ASP A 159 -13.94 -0.33 -3.72
C ASP A 159 -13.24 0.66 -4.69
N GLY A 160 -12.06 1.16 -4.28
CA GLY A 160 -11.10 1.84 -5.14
C GLY A 160 -11.42 3.31 -5.40
N ALA A 161 -10.70 3.92 -6.34
CA ALA A 161 -10.73 5.36 -6.61
C ALA A 161 -12.13 5.92 -6.89
N ASN A 162 -13.00 5.13 -7.55
CA ASN A 162 -14.40 5.47 -7.81
C ASN A 162 -15.33 4.79 -6.79
N SER A 163 -15.03 4.94 -5.51
CA SER A 163 -15.72 4.26 -4.42
C SER A 163 -17.21 4.61 -4.37
N PHE A 164 -18.05 3.60 -4.47
CA PHE A 164 -19.47 3.68 -4.20
C PHE A 164 -19.72 4.03 -2.72
N LEU A 165 -18.98 3.38 -1.81
CA LEU A 165 -19.18 3.60 -0.37
C LEU A 165 -18.76 5.00 0.09
N ARG A 166 -17.77 5.62 -0.58
CA ARG A 166 -17.43 7.02 -0.32
C ARG A 166 -18.61 7.94 -0.61
N ASN A 167 -19.32 7.70 -1.72
CA ASN A 167 -20.53 8.45 -2.06
C ASN A 167 -21.67 8.16 -1.04
N GLU A 168 -21.87 6.89 -0.66
CA GLU A 168 -22.90 6.49 0.33
C GLU A 168 -22.73 7.18 1.70
N ILE A 169 -21.49 7.44 2.12
CA ILE A 169 -21.23 8.19 3.36
C ILE A 169 -21.17 9.71 3.14
N ASN A 170 -21.38 10.21 1.92
CA ASN A 170 -21.30 11.61 1.51
C ASN A 170 -19.92 12.23 1.82
N SER A 171 -18.84 11.49 1.58
CA SER A 171 -17.49 12.00 1.77
C SER A 171 -16.92 12.56 0.48
N GLU A 172 -16.59 13.85 0.52
CA GLU A 172 -15.90 14.53 -0.57
C GLU A 172 -14.39 14.24 -0.55
N MET A 173 -13.73 14.45 -1.71
CA MET A 173 -12.29 14.41 -1.82
C MET A 173 -11.68 15.79 -1.66
N GLU A 174 -10.66 15.91 -0.81
CA GLU A 174 -9.74 17.05 -0.77
C GLU A 174 -8.63 16.80 -1.77
N HIS A 175 -8.54 17.60 -2.84
CA HIS A 175 -7.52 17.48 -3.88
C HIS A 175 -6.33 18.38 -3.56
N PHE A 176 -5.11 17.89 -3.88
CA PHE A 176 -3.85 18.63 -3.65
C PHE A 176 -3.26 19.24 -4.94
N GLY A 177 -4.03 19.26 -6.04
CA GLY A 177 -3.66 19.94 -7.28
C GLY A 177 -2.78 19.12 -8.23
N PHE A 178 -2.38 17.89 -7.89
CA PHE A 178 -1.66 17.05 -8.83
C PHE A 178 -2.65 16.16 -9.60
N GLU A 179 -2.65 16.31 -10.93
CA GLU A 179 -3.35 15.43 -11.85
C GLU A 179 -2.53 15.29 -13.12
N GLN A 180 -2.14 14.07 -13.50
CA GLN A 180 -1.38 13.79 -14.71
C GLN A 180 -1.78 12.47 -15.34
N ARG A 181 -1.81 12.44 -16.67
CA ARG A 181 -2.07 11.24 -17.48
C ARG A 181 -0.76 10.57 -17.85
N TRP A 182 -0.67 9.26 -17.57
CA TRP A 182 0.54 8.47 -17.85
C TRP A 182 0.18 7.18 -18.57
N ALA A 183 0.90 6.89 -19.66
CA ALA A 183 0.87 5.60 -20.30
C ALA A 183 1.74 4.62 -19.51
N VAL A 184 1.16 3.55 -19.02
CA VAL A 184 1.86 2.47 -18.31
C VAL A 184 1.95 1.26 -19.23
N ILE A 185 3.19 0.87 -19.56
CA ILE A 185 3.51 -0.18 -20.52
C ILE A 185 4.31 -1.25 -19.80
N ASP A 186 3.71 -2.41 -19.61
CA ASP A 186 4.38 -3.59 -19.05
C ASP A 186 4.81 -4.50 -20.20
N VAL A 187 6.07 -4.96 -20.15
CA VAL A 187 6.63 -5.85 -21.17
C VAL A 187 7.30 -7.08 -20.56
N ILE A 188 7.39 -8.14 -21.34
CA ILE A 188 8.17 -9.33 -21.07
C ILE A 188 9.33 -9.39 -22.06
N LEU A 189 10.57 -9.29 -21.59
CA LEU A 189 11.77 -9.42 -22.42
C LEU A 189 11.88 -10.83 -22.99
N LYS A 190 12.23 -10.95 -24.26
CA LYS A 190 12.44 -12.24 -24.93
C LYS A 190 13.72 -12.95 -24.44
N ARG A 191 14.75 -12.17 -24.01
CA ARG A 191 16.03 -12.68 -23.50
C ARG A 191 16.22 -12.28 -22.03
N LYS A 192 16.99 -13.06 -21.25
CA LYS A 192 17.27 -12.75 -19.84
C LYS A 192 18.27 -11.60 -19.65
N LYS A 193 19.30 -11.55 -20.49
CA LYS A 193 20.34 -10.51 -20.44
C LYS A 193 20.02 -9.46 -21.49
N MET A 194 19.69 -8.27 -21.02
CA MET A 194 19.52 -7.05 -21.79
C MET A 194 20.34 -5.97 -21.11
N ASN A 195 20.89 -5.03 -21.89
CA ASN A 195 21.62 -3.89 -21.35
C ASN A 195 20.65 -2.84 -20.78
N LEU A 196 19.82 -3.25 -19.80
CA LEU A 196 18.85 -2.40 -19.11
C LEU A 196 19.26 -2.21 -17.66
N PRO A 197 19.01 -1.01 -17.08
CA PRO A 197 19.35 -0.73 -15.69
C PRO A 197 18.76 -1.74 -14.69
N ASP A 198 19.52 -2.09 -13.66
CA ASP A 198 19.06 -2.97 -12.57
C ASP A 198 18.38 -2.19 -11.43
N ARG A 199 18.29 -0.87 -11.57
CA ARG A 199 17.56 0.06 -10.70
C ARG A 199 16.42 0.71 -11.47
N THR A 200 15.46 1.26 -10.76
CA THR A 200 14.48 2.18 -11.36
C THR A 200 15.17 3.44 -11.82
N ILE A 201 14.82 3.93 -13.00
CA ILE A 201 15.27 5.21 -13.51
C ILE A 201 14.08 6.12 -13.70
N GLN A 202 14.16 7.31 -13.12
CA GLN A 202 13.28 8.43 -13.38
C GLN A 202 13.97 9.33 -14.40
N TYR A 203 13.42 9.41 -15.59
CA TYR A 203 13.88 10.31 -16.65
C TYR A 203 13.18 11.65 -16.46
N CYS A 204 13.90 12.62 -15.88
CA CYS A 204 13.41 13.98 -15.66
C CYS A 204 13.51 14.74 -16.98
N SER A 205 12.40 15.19 -17.50
CA SER A 205 12.32 15.88 -18.77
C SER A 205 11.15 16.86 -18.78
N GLN A 206 11.39 18.09 -19.24
CA GLN A 206 10.31 19.06 -19.42
C GLN A 206 9.37 18.66 -20.55
N SER A 207 9.90 17.98 -21.57
CA SER A 207 9.13 17.62 -22.76
C SER A 207 8.32 16.34 -22.54
N ARG A 208 8.92 15.30 -21.90
CA ARG A 208 8.29 14.00 -21.71
C ARG A 208 8.92 13.20 -20.56
N PRO A 209 8.48 13.44 -19.33
CA PRO A 209 8.92 12.64 -18.20
C PRO A 209 8.60 11.15 -18.38
N ALA A 210 9.52 10.28 -17.95
CA ALA A 210 9.32 8.86 -18.04
C ALA A 210 9.94 8.13 -16.84
N THR A 211 9.41 6.97 -16.52
CA THR A 211 9.94 6.07 -15.49
C THR A 211 10.20 4.69 -16.09
N TYR A 212 11.38 4.18 -15.87
CA TYR A 212 11.70 2.77 -16.09
C TYR A 212 11.68 2.01 -14.77
N CYS A 213 10.93 0.91 -14.70
CA CYS A 213 10.89 0.03 -13.54
C CYS A 213 11.45 -1.36 -13.86
N ARG A 214 12.53 -1.73 -13.17
CA ARG A 214 13.04 -3.10 -13.11
C ARG A 214 12.06 -3.97 -12.31
N ASN A 215 11.39 -4.92 -12.94
CA ASN A 215 10.47 -5.85 -12.30
C ASN A 215 11.05 -7.26 -12.18
N VAL A 216 10.29 -8.19 -11.57
CA VAL A 216 10.72 -9.58 -11.37
C VAL A 216 10.90 -10.34 -12.69
N GLY A 217 11.89 -11.22 -12.73
CA GLY A 217 12.17 -12.04 -13.91
C GLY A 217 12.50 -11.20 -15.15
N ARG A 218 11.82 -11.52 -16.26
CA ARG A 218 11.96 -10.83 -17.54
C ARG A 218 11.00 -9.62 -17.70
N ARG A 219 10.21 -9.28 -16.68
CA ARG A 219 9.26 -8.16 -16.74
C ARG A 219 9.95 -6.82 -16.55
N ARG A 220 9.54 -5.86 -17.35
CA ARG A 220 9.93 -4.44 -17.25
C ARG A 220 8.70 -3.57 -17.40
N ARG A 221 8.78 -2.36 -16.90
CA ARG A 221 7.71 -1.37 -17.05
C ARG A 221 8.31 -0.04 -17.47
N TRP A 222 7.63 0.61 -18.38
CA TRP A 222 7.79 2.03 -18.66
C TRP A 222 6.50 2.76 -18.34
N GLU A 223 6.64 3.89 -17.70
CA GLU A 223 5.56 4.84 -17.45
C GLU A 223 5.97 6.13 -18.14
N ILE A 224 5.15 6.64 -19.07
CA ILE A 224 5.47 7.78 -19.93
C ILE A 224 4.36 8.81 -19.77
N ALA A 225 4.73 10.05 -19.43
CA ALA A 225 3.76 11.13 -19.32
C ALA A 225 3.12 11.42 -20.68
N LEU A 226 1.79 11.58 -20.70
CA LEU A 226 1.07 12.05 -21.88
C LEU A 226 0.90 13.56 -21.82
N LYS A 227 0.97 14.19 -22.98
CA LYS A 227 0.52 15.58 -23.17
C LYS A 227 -1.00 15.65 -23.15
N ASP A 228 -1.55 16.82 -22.91
CA ASP A 228 -3.00 17.02 -22.77
C ASP A 228 -3.78 16.68 -24.05
N ASP A 229 -3.18 16.94 -25.22
CA ASP A 229 -3.73 16.69 -26.55
C ASP A 229 -3.59 15.23 -27.01
N GLU A 230 -2.80 14.40 -26.32
CA GLU A 230 -2.54 13.01 -26.71
C GLU A 230 -3.69 12.08 -26.32
N ARG A 231 -4.21 11.35 -27.30
CA ARG A 231 -5.29 10.36 -27.12
C ARG A 231 -4.72 8.98 -26.90
N ALA A 232 -5.46 8.16 -26.13
CA ALA A 232 -5.08 6.77 -25.79
C ALA A 232 -4.99 5.88 -27.04
N ASP A 233 -5.91 6.02 -27.96
CA ASP A 233 -5.99 5.24 -29.19
C ASP A 233 -4.75 5.43 -30.04
N THR A 234 -4.41 6.69 -30.37
CA THR A 234 -3.23 7.05 -31.18
C THR A 234 -1.90 6.75 -30.48
N PHE A 235 -1.81 7.00 -29.17
CA PHE A 235 -0.59 6.68 -28.40
C PHE A 235 -0.29 5.18 -28.39
N PHE A 236 -1.31 4.34 -28.35
CA PHE A 236 -1.18 2.89 -28.32
C PHE A 236 -1.21 2.19 -29.68
N GLU A 237 -1.23 2.93 -30.77
CA GLU A 237 -0.90 2.37 -32.08
C GLU A 237 0.49 1.75 -32.05
N GLU A 238 0.65 0.60 -32.67
CA GLU A 238 1.88 -0.18 -32.57
C GLU A 238 3.13 0.59 -32.98
N LYS A 239 3.08 1.29 -34.09
CA LYS A 239 4.16 2.12 -34.60
C LYS A 239 4.52 3.25 -33.62
N THR A 240 3.53 3.96 -33.10
CA THR A 240 3.71 5.07 -32.15
C THR A 240 4.28 4.57 -30.83
N LEU A 241 3.71 3.50 -30.27
CA LEU A 241 4.17 2.91 -29.00
C LEU A 241 5.63 2.48 -29.09
N TRP A 242 6.02 1.75 -30.13
CA TRP A 242 7.39 1.29 -30.30
C TRP A 242 8.37 2.42 -30.61
N LYS A 243 7.93 3.51 -31.23
CA LYS A 243 8.72 4.75 -31.40
C LYS A 243 9.08 5.32 -30.01
N PHE A 244 8.15 5.38 -29.05
CA PHE A 244 8.47 5.84 -27.70
C PHE A 244 9.38 4.88 -26.93
N LEU A 245 9.25 3.57 -27.14
CA LEU A 245 10.09 2.58 -26.46
C LEU A 245 11.46 2.39 -27.09
N SER A 246 11.68 2.86 -28.33
CA SER A 246 12.89 2.59 -29.12
C SER A 246 14.20 3.05 -28.48
N ARG A 247 14.15 4.08 -27.60
CA ARG A 247 15.35 4.51 -26.84
C ARG A 247 15.83 3.46 -25.83
N TRP A 248 15.03 2.44 -25.52
CA TRP A 248 15.36 1.41 -24.53
C TRP A 248 15.28 -0.03 -25.07
N ILE A 249 14.28 -0.33 -25.88
CA ILE A 249 14.00 -1.65 -26.41
C ILE A 249 13.31 -1.57 -27.77
N VAL A 250 13.44 -2.63 -28.55
CA VAL A 250 12.78 -2.79 -29.87
C VAL A 250 11.84 -4.01 -29.88
N PRO A 251 10.93 -4.14 -30.88
CA PRO A 251 9.95 -5.22 -30.94
C PRO A 251 10.55 -6.62 -30.87
N ASP A 252 11.77 -6.82 -31.42
CA ASP A 252 12.45 -8.12 -31.40
C ASP A 252 12.97 -8.51 -30.01
N GLU A 253 13.07 -7.59 -29.08
CA GLU A 253 13.61 -7.80 -27.74
C GLU A 253 12.53 -8.05 -26.68
N ALA A 254 11.29 -7.61 -26.92
CA ALA A 254 10.24 -7.69 -25.94
C ALA A 254 8.84 -7.90 -26.54
N LYS A 255 7.94 -8.43 -25.71
CA LYS A 255 6.50 -8.52 -25.97
C LYS A 255 5.75 -7.62 -25.01
N ILE A 256 4.80 -6.83 -25.50
CA ILE A 256 3.88 -6.06 -24.66
C ILE A 256 2.98 -7.04 -23.86
N GLU A 257 3.04 -6.98 -22.54
CA GLU A 257 2.18 -7.72 -21.63
C GLU A 257 0.89 -6.94 -21.35
N ARG A 258 1.03 -5.60 -21.25
CA ARG A 258 -0.07 -4.70 -20.91
C ARG A 258 0.26 -3.27 -21.36
N LYS A 259 -0.75 -2.56 -21.82
CA LYS A 259 -0.71 -1.11 -22.07
C LYS A 259 -1.98 -0.48 -21.54
N THR A 260 -1.87 0.65 -20.85
CA THR A 260 -3.02 1.37 -20.29
C THR A 260 -2.64 2.81 -19.95
N ILE A 261 -3.62 3.70 -19.94
CA ILE A 261 -3.46 5.05 -19.39
C ILE A 261 -4.05 5.11 -17.99
N TYR A 262 -3.33 5.73 -17.10
CA TYR A 262 -3.81 6.13 -15.78
C TYR A 262 -3.80 7.65 -15.67
N THR A 263 -4.86 8.18 -15.09
CA THR A 263 -4.85 9.52 -14.53
C THR A 263 -4.45 9.40 -13.07
N PHE A 264 -3.27 9.85 -12.74
CA PHE A 264 -2.77 9.89 -11.37
C PHE A 264 -3.21 11.19 -10.72
N GLN A 265 -3.73 11.07 -9.52
CA GLN A 265 -4.26 12.19 -8.73
C GLN A 265 -3.69 12.17 -7.32
N SER A 266 -3.67 13.33 -6.69
CA SER A 266 -3.39 13.49 -5.27
C SER A 266 -4.64 13.98 -4.56
N ALA A 267 -5.23 13.10 -3.73
CA ALA A 267 -6.45 13.46 -3.01
C ALA A 267 -6.67 12.59 -1.76
N ILE A 268 -7.36 13.14 -0.76
CA ILE A 268 -7.76 12.43 0.45
C ILE A 268 -9.26 12.68 0.70
N ALA A 269 -10.01 11.64 1.03
CA ALA A 269 -11.38 11.77 1.46
C ALA A 269 -11.45 12.54 2.78
N LYS A 270 -12.36 13.52 2.87
CA LYS A 270 -12.54 14.33 4.09
C LYS A 270 -13.03 13.47 5.27
N GLN A 271 -13.82 12.45 5.00
CA GLN A 271 -14.35 11.52 6.00
C GLN A 271 -14.09 10.08 5.59
N TRP A 272 -13.41 9.29 6.44
CA TRP A 272 -13.08 7.89 6.18
C TRP A 272 -14.02 6.91 6.87
N ARG A 273 -14.89 7.44 7.73
CA ARG A 273 -15.83 6.65 8.50
C ARG A 273 -17.15 7.41 8.72
N LYS A 274 -18.26 6.69 8.61
CA LYS A 274 -19.59 7.15 9.07
C LYS A 274 -20.30 6.00 9.77
N GLY A 275 -20.48 6.12 11.08
CA GLY A 275 -21.03 5.04 11.90
C GLY A 275 -20.23 3.74 11.74
N ARG A 276 -20.83 2.73 11.11
CA ARG A 276 -20.25 1.41 10.93
C ARG A 276 -19.66 1.15 9.53
N ILE A 277 -19.61 2.17 8.69
CA ILE A 277 -19.03 2.12 7.33
C ILE A 277 -17.67 2.80 7.34
N PHE A 278 -16.66 2.14 6.77
CA PHE A 278 -15.27 2.61 6.68
C PHE A 278 -14.78 2.62 5.25
N LEU A 279 -13.89 3.55 4.92
CA LEU A 279 -13.16 3.61 3.64
C LEU A 279 -11.69 3.25 3.86
N VAL A 280 -11.10 2.50 2.93
CA VAL A 280 -9.73 2.03 3.02
C VAL A 280 -9.03 2.05 1.66
N GLY A 281 -7.75 2.40 1.66
CA GLY A 281 -6.94 2.47 0.44
C GLY A 281 -7.48 3.51 -0.54
N ASP A 282 -7.53 3.17 -1.83
CA ASP A 282 -7.96 4.10 -2.89
C ASP A 282 -9.40 4.62 -2.72
N ALA A 283 -10.23 3.96 -1.89
CA ALA A 283 -11.54 4.50 -1.52
C ALA A 283 -11.41 5.74 -0.61
N ALA A 284 -10.35 5.82 0.20
CA ALA A 284 -10.08 6.90 1.12
C ALA A 284 -9.06 7.92 0.60
N HIS A 285 -8.10 7.50 -0.25
CA HIS A 285 -7.02 8.39 -0.73
C HIS A 285 -6.40 7.94 -2.04
N LEU A 286 -5.95 8.91 -2.82
CA LEU A 286 -5.25 8.72 -4.10
C LEU A 286 -3.83 9.30 -3.97
N THR A 287 -2.83 8.49 -4.28
CA THR A 287 -1.41 8.85 -4.13
C THR A 287 -0.71 8.80 -5.49
N PRO A 288 0.04 9.83 -5.89
CA PRO A 288 0.87 9.79 -7.09
C PRO A 288 1.87 8.61 -7.05
N PRO A 289 2.25 8.04 -8.21
CA PRO A 289 2.97 6.75 -8.25
C PRO A 289 4.47 6.85 -7.94
N PHE A 290 5.05 8.03 -7.89
CA PHE A 290 6.51 8.28 -7.91
C PHE A 290 7.29 7.65 -6.77
N MET A 291 6.65 7.33 -5.67
CA MET A 291 7.23 6.59 -4.54
C MET A 291 6.76 5.14 -4.45
N GLY A 292 5.77 4.73 -5.25
CA GLY A 292 5.16 3.40 -5.19
C GLY A 292 4.40 3.10 -3.89
N GLN A 293 3.85 4.11 -3.21
CA GLN A 293 3.28 3.96 -1.86
C GLN A 293 1.76 3.76 -1.81
N GLY A 294 1.02 3.88 -2.91
CA GLY A 294 -0.45 3.76 -2.90
C GLY A 294 -0.95 2.42 -2.33
N MET A 295 -0.43 1.29 -2.84
CA MET A 295 -0.74 -0.03 -2.30
C MET A 295 -0.31 -0.18 -0.84
N CYS A 296 0.89 0.30 -0.51
CA CYS A 296 1.45 0.21 0.84
C CYS A 296 0.56 0.97 1.84
N ALA A 297 0.11 2.16 1.49
CA ALA A 297 -0.81 2.94 2.32
C ALA A 297 -2.12 2.19 2.59
N GLY A 298 -2.74 1.59 1.56
CA GLY A 298 -3.96 0.80 1.73
C GLY A 298 -3.76 -0.44 2.62
N ILE A 299 -2.60 -1.11 2.54
CA ILE A 299 -2.28 -2.24 3.44
C ILE A 299 -2.08 -1.76 4.88
N ARG A 300 -1.44 -0.61 5.09
CA ARG A 300 -1.31 0.02 6.42
C ARG A 300 -2.66 0.41 7.00
N ASP A 301 -3.56 0.95 6.18
CA ASP A 301 -4.94 1.26 6.59
C ASP A 301 -5.65 0.01 7.06
N ALA A 302 -5.56 -1.07 6.27
CA ALA A 302 -6.15 -2.36 6.60
C ALA A 302 -5.62 -2.90 7.92
N SER A 303 -4.30 -2.84 8.15
CA SER A 303 -3.68 -3.29 9.39
C SER A 303 -4.12 -2.45 10.59
N ASN A 304 -4.18 -1.13 10.44
CA ASN A 304 -4.62 -0.22 11.51
C ASN A 304 -6.09 -0.44 11.87
N LEU A 305 -6.97 -0.59 10.89
CA LEU A 305 -8.40 -0.79 11.11
C LEU A 305 -8.71 -2.18 11.68
N ALA A 306 -7.97 -3.20 11.26
CA ALA A 306 -8.23 -4.59 11.60
C ALA A 306 -8.31 -4.86 13.11
N TRP A 307 -7.30 -4.47 13.86
CA TRP A 307 -7.27 -4.71 15.30
C TRP A 307 -8.34 -3.90 16.05
N LYS A 308 -8.64 -2.67 15.59
CA LYS A 308 -9.69 -1.82 16.17
C LYS A 308 -11.07 -2.44 16.03
N ILE A 309 -11.40 -2.94 14.85
CA ILE A 309 -12.65 -3.67 14.61
C ILE A 309 -12.69 -4.93 15.46
N THR A 310 -11.59 -5.67 15.57
CA THR A 310 -11.52 -6.87 16.40
C THR A 310 -11.83 -6.56 17.87
N MET A 311 -11.19 -5.53 18.42
CA MET A 311 -11.48 -5.10 19.78
C MET A 311 -12.95 -4.72 19.98
N CYS A 312 -13.50 -3.95 19.03
CA CYS A 312 -14.93 -3.58 19.10
C CYS A 312 -15.88 -4.77 18.97
N CYS A 313 -15.49 -5.80 18.23
CA CYS A 313 -16.30 -7.02 18.14
C CYS A 313 -16.23 -7.85 19.42
N ASN A 314 -15.10 -7.88 20.11
CA ASN A 314 -14.88 -8.70 21.32
C ASN A 314 -15.35 -8.00 22.60
N LYS A 315 -15.09 -6.69 22.73
CA LYS A 315 -15.30 -5.93 23.97
C LYS A 315 -16.43 -4.91 23.87
N GLY A 316 -17.17 -4.90 22.76
CA GLY A 316 -18.24 -3.94 22.49
C GLY A 316 -17.79 -2.77 21.62
N HIS A 317 -18.77 -2.16 20.98
CA HIS A 317 -18.57 -1.04 20.08
C HIS A 317 -17.98 0.18 20.81
N ASN A 318 -16.90 0.74 20.28
CA ASN A 318 -16.21 1.88 20.85
C ASN A 318 -15.94 2.95 19.77
N GLU A 319 -16.74 3.99 19.75
CA GLU A 319 -16.65 5.12 18.80
C GLU A 319 -15.30 5.80 18.86
N LYS A 320 -14.80 6.12 20.05
CA LYS A 320 -13.52 6.83 20.25
C LYS A 320 -12.34 6.04 19.64
N LEU A 321 -12.33 4.70 19.83
CA LEU A 321 -11.31 3.84 19.24
C LEU A 321 -11.41 3.81 17.72
N LEU A 322 -12.62 3.72 17.18
CA LEU A 322 -12.83 3.63 15.73
C LEU A 322 -12.52 4.95 15.01
N ASP A 323 -12.76 6.11 15.67
CA ASP A 323 -12.43 7.43 15.13
C ASP A 323 -10.92 7.64 14.99
N THR A 324 -10.11 6.99 15.84
CA THR A 324 -8.65 7.07 15.70
C THR A 324 -8.13 6.47 14.40
N TYR A 325 -8.90 5.63 13.71
CA TYR A 325 -8.50 5.10 12.41
C TYR A 325 -8.18 6.22 11.42
N GLN A 326 -9.10 7.15 11.23
CA GLN A 326 -8.89 8.28 10.32
C GLN A 326 -7.80 9.21 10.84
N SER A 327 -7.85 9.63 12.12
CA SER A 327 -6.89 10.60 12.65
C SER A 327 -5.44 10.09 12.63
N GLU A 328 -5.22 8.79 12.82
CA GLU A 328 -3.91 8.17 12.75
C GLU A 328 -3.43 8.02 11.29
N ARG A 329 -4.31 7.51 10.41
CA ARG A 329 -3.91 7.14 9.05
C ARG A 329 -3.89 8.32 8.09
N SER A 330 -4.83 9.26 8.16
CA SER A 330 -4.90 10.38 7.21
C SER A 330 -3.67 11.29 7.29
N SER A 331 -3.13 11.53 8.49
CA SER A 331 -1.89 12.29 8.66
C SER A 331 -0.71 11.60 7.98
N ASN A 332 -0.54 10.30 8.26
CA ASN A 332 0.54 9.48 7.66
C ASN A 332 0.44 9.44 6.12
N VAL A 333 -0.76 9.27 5.57
CA VAL A 333 -0.99 9.25 4.13
C VAL A 333 -0.73 10.61 3.49
N ARG A 334 -1.13 11.70 4.16
CA ARG A 334 -0.88 13.08 3.69
C ARG A 334 0.61 13.36 3.49
N ASP A 335 1.45 12.89 4.41
CA ASP A 335 2.91 13.05 4.29
C ASP A 335 3.48 12.27 3.09
N TYR A 336 3.00 11.04 2.86
CA TYR A 336 3.37 10.28 1.66
C TYR A 336 2.91 10.97 0.36
N ILE A 337 1.69 11.53 0.32
CA ILE A 337 1.18 12.25 -0.86
C ILE A 337 2.03 13.49 -1.14
N LYS A 338 2.29 14.32 -0.12
CA LYS A 338 3.11 15.54 -0.26
C LYS A 338 4.51 15.22 -0.78
N THR A 339 5.15 14.18 -0.24
CA THR A 339 6.47 13.76 -0.70
C THR A 339 6.43 13.20 -2.13
N ALA A 340 5.41 12.43 -2.47
CA ALA A 340 5.24 11.92 -3.84
C ALA A 340 5.00 13.06 -4.85
N MET A 341 4.26 14.10 -4.47
CA MET A 341 4.08 15.29 -5.31
C MET A 341 5.40 16.02 -5.56
N LYS A 342 6.22 16.28 -4.52
CA LYS A 342 7.58 16.87 -4.68
C LYS A 342 8.45 16.02 -5.63
N MET A 343 8.37 14.70 -5.57
CA MET A 343 9.08 13.83 -6.53
C MET A 343 8.53 13.96 -7.95
N GLY A 344 7.23 14.16 -8.12
CA GLY A 344 6.60 14.44 -9.41
C GLY A 344 7.04 15.79 -9.98
N GLU A 345 7.16 16.82 -9.16
CA GLU A 345 7.69 18.13 -9.55
C GLU A 345 9.14 18.02 -10.05
N LEU A 346 10.01 17.30 -9.31
CA LEU A 346 11.38 17.03 -9.76
C LEU A 346 11.43 16.30 -11.11
N LEU A 347 10.47 15.41 -11.36
CA LEU A 347 10.39 14.65 -12.61
C LEU A 347 10.02 15.53 -13.81
N ASN A 348 9.17 16.55 -13.58
CA ASN A 348 8.69 17.48 -14.61
C ASN A 348 9.60 18.70 -14.82
N SER A 349 10.49 19.00 -13.87
CA SER A 349 11.37 20.17 -13.93
C SER A 349 12.84 19.76 -13.89
N ILE A 350 13.63 20.26 -14.82
CA ILE A 350 15.09 20.19 -14.73
C ILE A 350 15.54 21.25 -13.71
N GLY A 351 15.82 20.82 -12.48
CA GLY A 351 16.66 21.59 -11.54
C GLY A 351 15.99 22.71 -10.75
N GLY A 352 14.72 22.58 -10.32
CA GLY A 352 14.09 23.72 -9.62
C GLY A 352 13.10 23.45 -8.49
N SER A 353 12.80 22.21 -8.15
CA SER A 353 11.91 21.96 -7.00
C SER A 353 12.72 21.93 -5.69
N ASP A 354 12.25 22.69 -4.68
CA ASP A 354 12.81 22.63 -3.33
C ASP A 354 12.50 21.29 -2.67
N VAL A 355 13.45 20.36 -2.80
CA VAL A 355 13.42 19.04 -2.13
C VAL A 355 14.37 19.00 -0.93
N SER A 356 14.86 20.16 -0.48
CA SER A 356 15.88 20.31 0.58
C SER A 356 15.57 19.54 1.84
N ASP A 357 14.30 19.47 2.25
CA ASP A 357 13.88 18.75 3.47
C ASP A 357 14.02 17.22 3.41
N THR A 358 14.19 16.65 2.20
CA THR A 358 14.21 15.21 1.98
C THR A 358 15.49 14.70 1.34
N VAL A 359 16.37 15.59 0.94
CA VAL A 359 17.62 15.26 0.26
C VAL A 359 18.84 15.71 1.07
N PHE A 360 19.95 15.01 0.86
CA PHE A 360 21.24 15.32 1.48
C PHE A 360 22.29 15.49 0.39
N ILE A 361 22.98 16.61 0.43
CA ILE A 361 24.17 16.82 -0.40
C ILE A 361 25.33 16.07 0.27
N GLN A 362 25.93 15.13 -0.44
CA GLN A 362 27.10 14.40 0.02
C GLN A 362 28.37 15.24 -0.14
N PRO A 363 29.50 14.89 0.53
CA PRO A 363 30.76 15.59 0.34
C PRO A 363 31.28 15.62 -1.10
N ASP A 364 30.89 14.64 -1.91
CA ASP A 364 31.21 14.54 -3.34
C ASP A 364 30.26 15.35 -4.25
N GLY A 365 29.38 16.17 -3.66
CA GLY A 365 28.38 16.96 -4.37
C GLY A 365 27.14 16.17 -4.82
N SER A 366 27.13 14.84 -4.70
CA SER A 366 25.96 14.04 -5.09
C SER A 366 24.77 14.25 -4.13
N ILE A 367 23.57 14.28 -4.70
CA ILE A 367 22.33 14.44 -3.94
C ILE A 367 21.76 13.05 -3.62
N LYS A 368 21.52 12.77 -2.36
CA LYS A 368 20.87 11.51 -1.89
C LYS A 368 19.60 11.79 -1.14
N MET A 369 18.64 10.89 -1.26
CA MET A 369 17.37 10.95 -0.55
C MET A 369 17.28 9.85 0.51
N ASN A 370 16.79 10.20 1.70
CA ASN A 370 16.40 9.23 2.71
C ASN A 370 14.98 8.72 2.49
N THR A 371 14.75 7.48 2.89
CA THR A 371 13.39 6.93 2.92
C THR A 371 12.60 7.61 4.04
N ILE A 372 11.49 8.23 3.70
CA ILE A 372 10.59 8.79 4.72
C ILE A 372 9.87 7.67 5.46
N LYS A 373 9.67 7.88 6.76
CA LYS A 373 8.89 7.00 7.66
C LYS A 373 7.87 7.86 8.41
N PRO A 374 6.78 8.28 7.76
CA PRO A 374 5.78 9.14 8.39
C PRO A 374 5.15 8.45 9.59
N LYS A 375 5.02 9.19 10.68
CA LYS A 375 4.37 8.71 11.90
C LYS A 375 2.86 8.62 11.71
N LEU A 376 2.20 7.81 12.52
CA LEU A 376 0.76 7.87 12.70
C LEU A 376 0.36 9.21 13.33
N GLY A 377 -0.78 9.73 12.93
CA GLY A 377 -1.35 10.94 13.53
C GLY A 377 -1.88 10.71 14.95
N LYS A 378 -2.76 11.59 15.39
CA LYS A 378 -3.33 11.57 16.76
C LYS A 378 -4.16 10.29 16.98
N GLY A 379 -3.82 9.52 18.02
CA GLY A 379 -4.57 8.37 18.52
C GLY A 379 -5.03 8.58 19.97
N LEU A 380 -5.35 7.49 20.67
CA LEU A 380 -5.75 7.52 22.09
C LEU A 380 -4.57 7.68 23.06
N GLY A 381 -3.34 7.50 22.58
CA GLY A 381 -2.14 7.54 23.42
C GLY A 381 -1.74 8.96 23.86
N ILE A 382 -0.69 9.03 24.71
CA ILE A 382 -0.15 10.29 25.27
C ILE A 382 0.40 11.15 24.12
N SER A 383 -0.06 12.39 24.03
CA SER A 383 0.25 13.28 22.90
C SER A 383 1.69 13.80 22.89
N LYS A 384 2.35 13.86 24.06
CA LYS A 384 3.72 14.42 24.23
C LYS A 384 4.84 13.40 24.03
N ASP A 385 4.55 12.11 23.89
CA ASP A 385 5.57 11.09 23.66
C ASP A 385 6.23 11.27 22.28
N PRO A 386 7.54 11.50 22.17
CA PRO A 386 8.25 11.68 20.91
C PRO A 386 8.26 10.42 20.05
N ASN A 387 8.03 9.25 20.62
CA ASN A 387 7.95 7.96 19.92
C ASN A 387 6.54 7.61 19.45
N ARG A 388 5.53 8.36 19.89
CA ARG A 388 4.16 8.12 19.46
C ARG A 388 4.02 8.11 17.94
N GLY A 389 3.31 7.12 17.43
CA GLY A 389 3.05 6.95 16.00
C GLY A 389 4.22 6.39 15.20
N LYS A 390 5.39 6.19 15.80
CA LYS A 390 6.49 5.46 15.16
C LYS A 390 6.19 3.96 15.10
N ILE A 391 6.75 3.30 14.09
CA ILE A 391 6.71 1.85 13.98
C ILE A 391 7.64 1.27 15.04
N PHE A 392 7.11 0.36 15.85
CA PHE A 392 7.92 -0.37 16.81
C PHE A 392 8.81 -1.39 16.10
N PRO A 393 10.09 -1.54 16.42
CA PRO A 393 11.00 -2.51 15.81
C PRO A 393 10.48 -3.95 15.90
N SER A 394 10.84 -4.78 14.93
CA SER A 394 10.55 -6.21 14.99
C SER A 394 11.35 -6.86 16.08
N LEU A 395 10.68 -7.55 17.00
CA LEU A 395 11.29 -8.29 18.09
C LEU A 395 11.01 -9.79 17.96
N LYS A 396 11.93 -10.59 18.49
CA LYS A 396 11.76 -12.02 18.64
C LYS A 396 11.65 -12.35 20.14
N ASN A 397 10.81 -13.33 20.47
CA ASN A 397 10.78 -13.87 21.83
C ASN A 397 12.01 -14.75 22.09
N GLU A 398 12.14 -15.26 23.31
CA GLU A 398 13.21 -16.19 23.75
C GLU A 398 13.36 -17.44 22.86
N PHE A 399 12.30 -17.87 22.18
CA PHE A 399 12.32 -18.99 21.23
C PHE A 399 12.59 -18.57 19.78
N GLY A 400 13.03 -17.34 19.54
CA GLY A 400 13.33 -16.81 18.20
C GLY A 400 12.10 -16.55 17.30
N LYS A 401 10.87 -16.60 17.85
CA LYS A 401 9.64 -16.32 17.11
C LYS A 401 9.30 -14.83 17.17
N ASP A 402 8.85 -14.28 16.03
CA ASP A 402 8.45 -12.88 15.96
C ASP A 402 7.23 -12.59 16.83
N ILE A 403 7.32 -11.54 17.64
CA ILE A 403 6.24 -11.09 18.52
C ILE A 403 4.98 -10.72 17.72
N ASP A 404 5.12 -10.11 16.57
CA ASP A 404 3.99 -9.75 15.70
C ASP A 404 3.15 -10.96 15.28
N PHE A 405 3.81 -12.08 14.97
CA PHE A 405 3.12 -13.30 14.58
C PHE A 405 2.33 -13.92 15.73
N LEU A 406 2.84 -13.79 16.94
CA LEU A 406 2.21 -14.35 18.14
C LEU A 406 1.02 -13.51 18.63
N TYR A 407 1.07 -12.18 18.45
CA TYR A 407 0.17 -11.23 19.12
C TYR A 407 -0.44 -10.18 18.18
N SER A 408 -0.52 -10.46 16.90
CA SER A 408 -0.90 -9.52 15.84
C SER A 408 -2.25 -8.82 15.98
N SER A 409 -3.07 -9.22 16.94
CA SER A 409 -4.45 -8.77 17.07
C SER A 409 -4.79 -8.12 18.40
N GLU A 410 -3.84 -8.05 19.29
CA GLU A 410 -4.08 -7.56 20.65
C GLU A 410 -3.08 -6.45 21.01
N PRO A 411 -3.48 -5.42 21.74
CA PRO A 411 -2.55 -4.47 22.30
C PRO A 411 -1.54 -5.18 23.21
N ILE A 412 -0.29 -4.78 23.10
CA ILE A 412 0.82 -5.33 23.88
C ILE A 412 1.44 -4.18 24.67
N LEU A 413 1.65 -4.40 25.96
CA LEU A 413 2.51 -3.55 26.78
C LEU A 413 3.91 -4.19 26.87
N ILE A 414 4.92 -3.47 26.41
CA ILE A 414 6.31 -3.85 26.54
C ILE A 414 6.94 -2.92 27.56
N THR A 415 7.54 -3.48 28.61
CA THR A 415 8.11 -2.70 29.70
C THR A 415 9.35 -3.41 30.27
N ASN A 416 10.29 -2.63 30.77
CA ASN A 416 11.43 -3.10 31.56
C ASN A 416 11.16 -3.09 33.07
N ARG A 417 9.93 -2.73 33.48
CA ARG A 417 9.50 -2.73 34.89
C ARG A 417 8.59 -3.92 35.16
N LYS A 418 8.73 -4.52 36.35
CA LYS A 418 7.80 -5.52 36.83
C LYS A 418 6.45 -4.85 37.09
N ILE A 419 5.39 -5.33 36.42
CA ILE A 419 4.03 -4.78 36.55
C ILE A 419 3.11 -5.87 37.07
N ASP A 420 2.19 -5.50 37.98
CA ASP A 420 1.11 -6.39 38.38
C ASP A 420 0.17 -6.63 37.21
N LYS A 421 0.18 -7.86 36.69
CA LYS A 421 -0.58 -8.28 35.51
C LYS A 421 -2.10 -8.30 35.75
N ASN A 422 -2.53 -8.34 37.00
CA ASN A 422 -3.95 -8.44 37.34
C ASN A 422 -4.74 -7.15 37.08
N ASN A 423 -4.05 -6.02 36.93
CA ASN A 423 -4.67 -4.72 36.72
C ASN A 423 -4.87 -4.33 35.25
N PHE A 424 -4.45 -5.20 34.30
CA PHE A 424 -4.51 -4.88 32.87
C PHE A 424 -5.05 -6.05 32.05
N ASP A 425 -6.10 -5.81 31.30
CA ASP A 425 -6.64 -6.75 30.32
C ASP A 425 -5.90 -6.65 28.95
N ILE A 426 -4.56 -6.65 29.03
CA ILE A 426 -3.63 -6.62 27.88
C ILE A 426 -2.45 -7.55 28.14
N LYS A 427 -1.79 -8.01 27.07
CA LYS A 427 -0.59 -8.84 27.23
C LYS A 427 0.59 -7.97 27.64
N ILE A 428 1.25 -8.37 28.72
CA ILE A 428 2.38 -7.67 29.30
C ILE A 428 3.64 -8.52 29.08
N PHE A 429 4.66 -7.89 28.50
CA PHE A 429 6.02 -8.40 28.41
C PHE A 429 6.88 -7.59 29.38
N ASP A 430 7.10 -8.13 30.56
CA ASP A 430 8.02 -7.63 31.57
C ASP A 430 9.36 -8.38 31.47
N ASN A 431 10.46 -7.73 31.83
CA ASN A 431 11.83 -8.28 31.79
C ASN A 431 12.25 -8.79 30.39
N ILE A 432 11.90 -8.07 29.34
CA ILE A 432 12.49 -8.36 28.03
C ILE A 432 13.93 -7.85 28.05
N ASP A 433 14.85 -8.77 28.21
CA ASP A 433 16.29 -8.52 28.09
C ASP A 433 16.65 -8.38 26.60
N VAL A 434 16.25 -7.26 25.98
CA VAL A 434 16.56 -6.96 24.59
C VAL A 434 17.26 -5.61 24.53
N PRO A 435 18.55 -5.55 24.22
CA PRO A 435 19.33 -4.30 24.14
C PRO A 435 18.68 -3.21 23.28
N LYS A 436 17.86 -3.60 22.30
CA LYS A 436 17.08 -2.68 21.45
C LYS A 436 15.89 -2.02 22.16
N VAL A 437 15.30 -2.65 23.17
CA VAL A 437 14.14 -2.10 23.89
C VAL A 437 14.58 -1.03 24.86
N GLU A 438 15.73 -1.19 25.52
CA GLU A 438 16.28 -0.16 26.40
C GLU A 438 16.57 1.16 25.68
N THR A 439 17.03 1.11 24.43
CA THR A 439 17.27 2.31 23.61
C THR A 439 15.96 3.00 23.18
N ILE A 440 14.84 2.27 23.14
CA ILE A 440 13.53 2.80 22.73
C ILE A 440 12.74 3.33 23.92
N LEU A 441 12.92 2.72 25.11
CA LEU A 441 12.20 3.11 26.33
C LEU A 441 12.93 4.21 27.13
N LYS A 442 14.19 4.53 26.79
CA LYS A 442 14.92 5.72 27.24
C LYS A 442 14.58 6.92 26.36
#